data_1eae6f98212601a785afb9a72d1769f0
#
_entry.id   1eae6f98212601a785afb9a72d1769f0
#
_cell.length_a   1.000
_cell.length_b   1.000
_cell.length_c   1.000
_cell.angle_alpha   90.00
_cell.angle_beta   90.00
_cell.angle_gamma   90.00
#
_symmetry.space_group_name_H-M   'P 1'
#
loop_
_entity.id
_entity.type
_entity.pdbx_description
1 polymer ?
#
loop_
_entity_poly.entity_id
_entity_poly.type
_entity_poly.pdbx_seq_one_letter_code
_entity_poly.pdbx_strand_id
1 'polypeptide(L)' 'MQIGIDLGATKIEYVLLDDKNKELERSRSETPKNFNDTIKSIVTIVQNLEKKYSSKFVIGICHPGNLD' A
#
# COMPACT_ATOMS: atom_id res chain seq x y z
N MET A 1 5.74 -11.34 5.53
CA MET A 1 5.72 -10.34 4.44
C MET A 1 5.19 -9.01 4.91
N GLN A 2 5.64 -7.95 4.31
CA GLN A 2 5.25 -6.58 4.67
C GLN A 2 4.80 -5.81 3.45
N ILE A 3 3.79 -4.95 3.64
CA ILE A 3 3.40 -3.98 2.63
C ILE A 3 3.67 -2.59 3.19
N GLY A 4 4.44 -1.78 2.46
CA GLY A 4 4.58 -0.37 2.75
C GLY A 4 3.73 0.42 1.78
N ILE A 5 2.84 1.26 2.31
CA ILE A 5 1.95 2.09 1.49
C ILE A 5 2.32 3.54 1.71
N ASP A 6 2.63 4.21 0.63
CA ASP A 6 3.00 5.63 0.63
C ASP A 6 1.79 6.39 0.10
N LEU A 7 1.09 7.07 1.00
CA LEU A 7 -0.18 7.71 0.71
C LEU A 7 0.03 9.20 0.42
N GLY A 8 0.17 9.53 -0.84
CA GLY A 8 0.37 10.91 -1.27
C GLY A 8 -0.94 11.57 -1.69
N ALA A 9 -0.87 12.86 -1.93
CA ALA A 9 -2.04 13.64 -2.33
C ALA A 9 -2.55 13.25 -3.71
N THR A 10 -1.66 12.86 -4.61
CA THR A 10 -2.03 12.54 -5.99
C THR A 10 -1.81 11.09 -6.36
N LYS A 11 -0.91 10.40 -5.68
CA LYS A 11 -0.57 9.01 -5.98
C LYS A 11 -0.50 8.18 -4.72
N ILE A 12 -0.95 6.94 -4.83
CA ILE A 12 -0.74 5.92 -3.81
C ILE A 12 0.28 4.95 -4.39
N GLU A 13 1.35 4.73 -3.64
CA GLU A 13 2.37 3.79 -4.07
C GLU A 13 2.50 2.71 -3.00
N TYR A 14 2.67 1.45 -3.43
CA TYR A 14 2.95 0.41 -2.46
C TYR A 14 4.19 -0.37 -2.87
N VAL A 15 4.84 -0.94 -1.88
CA VAL A 15 5.94 -1.87 -2.07
C VAL A 15 5.68 -3.09 -1.21
N LEU A 16 5.91 -4.26 -1.78
CA LEU A 16 5.76 -5.52 -1.08
C LEU A 16 7.14 -6.09 -0.81
N LEU A 17 7.42 -6.40 0.44
CA LEU A 17 8.71 -6.94 0.87
C LEU A 17 8.52 -8.34 1.42
N ASP A 18 9.48 -9.22 1.13
CA ASP A 18 9.48 -10.55 1.74
C ASP A 18 10.08 -10.49 3.15
N ASP A 19 10.22 -11.66 3.80
CA ASP A 19 10.72 -11.73 5.17
C ASP A 19 12.16 -11.28 5.32
N LYS A 20 12.87 -11.18 4.21
CA LYS A 20 14.27 -10.71 4.21
C LYS A 20 14.36 -9.27 3.75
N ASN A 21 13.23 -8.56 3.69
CA ASN A 21 13.13 -7.17 3.25
C ASN A 21 13.50 -6.97 1.78
N LYS A 22 13.39 -8.02 0.99
CA LYS A 22 13.62 -7.92 -0.44
C LYS A 22 12.32 -7.47 -1.12
N GLU A 23 12.42 -6.51 -2.02
CA GLU A 23 11.27 -6.01 -2.75
C GLU A 23 10.78 -7.05 -3.75
N LEU A 24 9.53 -7.45 -3.62
CA LEU A 24 8.89 -8.40 -4.52
C LEU A 24 8.08 -7.69 -5.59
N GLU A 25 7.48 -6.56 -5.24
CA GLU A 25 6.55 -5.91 -6.13
C GLU A 25 6.38 -4.45 -5.71
N ARG A 26 6.19 -3.59 -6.69
CA ARG A 26 5.96 -2.16 -6.44
C ARG A 26 4.94 -1.67 -7.46
N SER A 27 4.01 -0.85 -7.03
CA SER A 27 3.01 -0.31 -7.92
C SER A 27 2.57 1.08 -7.47
N ARG A 28 1.97 1.80 -8.37
CA ARG A 28 1.54 3.17 -8.15
C ARG A 28 0.19 3.36 -8.83
N SER A 29 -0.71 4.06 -8.18
CA SER A 29 -2.01 4.40 -8.75
C SER A 29 -2.40 5.80 -8.31
N GLU A 30 -3.43 6.36 -8.94
CA GLU A 30 -3.91 7.68 -8.56
C GLU A 30 -4.65 7.61 -7.23
N THR A 31 -4.47 8.65 -6.42
CA THR A 31 -5.22 8.79 -5.17
C THR A 31 -6.64 9.21 -5.50
N PRO A 32 -7.66 8.46 -5.04
CA PRO A 32 -9.05 8.89 -5.22
C PRO A 32 -9.30 10.23 -4.55
N LYS A 33 -10.34 10.92 -5.03
CA LYS A 33 -10.60 12.28 -4.59
C LYS A 33 -11.20 12.37 -3.20
N ASN A 34 -11.84 11.31 -2.72
CA ASN A 34 -12.42 11.35 -1.39
C ASN A 34 -11.82 10.27 -0.50
N PHE A 35 -11.91 10.51 0.80
CA PHE A 35 -11.26 9.67 1.79
C PHE A 35 -11.80 8.23 1.77
N ASN A 36 -13.12 8.08 1.63
CA ASN A 36 -13.72 6.74 1.65
C ASN A 36 -13.20 5.88 0.49
N ASP A 37 -13.08 6.47 -0.69
CA ASP A 37 -12.57 5.74 -1.85
C ASP A 37 -11.08 5.43 -1.69
N THR A 38 -10.34 6.31 -1.05
CA THR A 38 -8.93 6.07 -0.74
C THR A 38 -8.78 4.85 0.16
N ILE A 39 -9.59 4.77 1.22
CA ILE A 39 -9.56 3.62 2.12
C ILE A 39 -9.95 2.34 1.39
N LYS A 40 -10.98 2.40 0.55
CA LYS A 40 -11.38 1.24 -0.24
C LYS A 40 -10.27 0.77 -1.16
N SER A 41 -9.55 1.70 -1.78
CA SER A 41 -8.42 1.36 -2.64
C SER A 41 -7.34 0.63 -1.88
N ILE A 42 -6.99 1.12 -0.70
CA ILE A 42 -5.96 0.49 0.14
C ILE A 42 -6.39 -0.92 0.55
N VAL A 43 -7.64 -1.07 0.99
CA VAL A 43 -8.16 -2.38 1.39
C VAL A 43 -8.11 -3.36 0.21
N THR A 44 -8.51 -2.90 -0.98
CA THR A 44 -8.49 -3.72 -2.18
C THR A 44 -7.08 -4.16 -2.53
N ILE A 45 -6.12 -3.25 -2.46
CA ILE A 45 -4.71 -3.58 -2.71
C ILE A 45 -4.24 -4.68 -1.77
N VAL A 46 -4.49 -4.51 -0.48
CA VAL A 46 -4.05 -5.47 0.53
C VAL A 46 -4.71 -6.82 0.32
N GLN A 47 -6.02 -6.85 0.10
CA GLN A 47 -6.76 -8.09 -0.11
C GLN A 47 -6.25 -8.84 -1.34
N ASN A 48 -6.03 -8.13 -2.43
CA ASN A 48 -5.54 -8.75 -3.66
C ASN A 48 -4.14 -9.35 -3.47
N LEU A 49 -3.27 -8.65 -2.75
CA LEU A 49 -1.93 -9.15 -2.50
C LEU A 49 -1.93 -10.33 -1.54
N GLU A 50 -2.76 -10.29 -0.50
CA GLU A 50 -2.88 -11.42 0.42
C GLU A 50 -3.37 -12.67 -0.31
N LYS A 51 -4.30 -12.49 -1.23
CA LYS A 51 -4.82 -13.59 -2.02
C LYS A 51 -3.77 -14.11 -3.00
N LYS A 52 -3.06 -13.21 -3.65
CA LYS A 52 -2.04 -13.58 -4.64
C LYS A 52 -0.90 -14.39 -4.03
N TYR A 53 -0.48 -13.99 -2.84
CA TYR A 53 0.65 -14.64 -2.17
C TYR A 53 0.23 -15.64 -1.10
N SER A 54 -1.06 -15.81 -0.91
CA SER A 54 -1.64 -16.74 0.09
C SER A 54 -1.05 -16.50 1.47
N SER A 55 -0.97 -15.24 1.88
CA SER A 55 -0.29 -14.86 3.11
C SER A 55 -0.94 -13.62 3.70
N LYS A 56 -0.83 -13.47 5.02
CA LYS A 56 -1.18 -12.24 5.70
C LYS A 56 0.03 -11.34 5.78
N PHE A 57 -0.19 -10.03 5.78
CA PHE A 57 0.89 -9.06 5.74
C PHE A 57 0.84 -8.12 6.93
N VAL A 58 2.02 -7.69 7.35
CA VAL A 58 2.16 -6.52 8.21
C VAL A 58 2.09 -5.29 7.32
N ILE A 59 1.26 -4.32 7.68
CA ILE A 59 0.98 -3.17 6.83
C ILE A 59 1.50 -1.91 7.51
N GLY A 60 2.32 -1.15 6.78
CA GLY A 60 2.75 0.17 7.22
C GLY A 60 2.27 1.22 6.24
N ILE A 61 1.74 2.32 6.77
CA ILE A 61 1.25 3.41 5.94
C ILE A 61 1.98 4.67 6.35
N CYS A 62 2.45 5.45 5.37
CA CYS A 62 3.06 6.72 5.66
C CYS A 62 2.50 7.84 4.79
N HIS A 63 2.63 9.06 5.27
CA HIS A 63 2.14 10.27 4.64
C HIS A 63 3.31 11.23 4.47
N PRO A 64 4.07 11.09 3.40
CA PRO A 64 5.21 11.97 3.22
C PRO A 64 4.74 13.40 3.00
N GLY A 65 5.42 14.33 3.62
CA GLY A 65 5.18 15.73 3.37
C GLY A 65 4.03 16.34 4.12
N ASN A 66 3.36 15.61 4.97
CA ASN A 66 2.24 16.18 5.69
C ASN A 66 2.47 16.22 7.18
N LEU A 67 3.69 16.19 7.58
CA LEU A 67 4.03 16.09 8.98
C LEU A 67 4.19 17.40 9.67
N ASP A 68 3.95 18.41 8.96
CA ASP A 68 4.08 19.75 9.51
C ASP A 68 2.98 20.14 10.39
#